data_f82c44cc5fdb832f30bebc4db28aa9e0
#
_entry.id   f82c44cc5fdb832f30bebc4db28aa9e0
#
_cell.length_a   1.000
_cell.length_b   1.000
_cell.length_c   1.000
_cell.angle_alpha   90.00
_cell.angle_beta   90.00
_cell.angle_gamma   90.00
#
_symmetry.space_group_name_H-M   'P 1'
#
loop_
_entity.id
_entity.type
_entity.pdbx_description
1 polymer ?
#
loop_
_entity_poly.entity_id
_entity_poly.type
_entity_poly.pdbx_seq_one_letter_code
_entity_poly.pdbx_strand_id
1 'polypeptide(L)'
;MNTYLSELTIIIVTYRTDIEILKNCLNSINKEVKTIIIENSNDFKQIKEIENQFKNTKIYCTGSNLGMGSGNNFGLKKVNTKYALVLNPDTVCAGNFFSIINKYLSGNIDFTIIGGAYKGNESFKSAGFFDGKDLKFAKYIKELNLYEIDWIVGHTILINMKKFKEKIFFDE
;
A
#
# COMPACT_ATOMS: atom_id res chain seq x y z
N MET A 1 -14.27 7.08 -18.77
CA MET A 1 -13.14 6.14 -18.70
C MET A 1 -13.45 5.13 -17.62
N ASN A 2 -13.43 3.81 -17.94
CA ASN A 2 -13.56 2.81 -16.87
C ASN A 2 -12.35 2.94 -15.94
N THR A 3 -12.60 3.25 -14.68
CA THR A 3 -11.54 3.28 -13.68
C THR A 3 -11.44 1.91 -13.01
N TYR A 4 -10.24 1.33 -13.01
CA TYR A 4 -9.94 0.09 -12.29
C TYR A 4 -9.67 0.35 -10.79
N LEU A 5 -9.76 1.61 -10.36
CA LEU A 5 -9.58 1.98 -8.95
C LEU A 5 -10.67 1.40 -8.05
N SER A 6 -11.85 1.09 -8.58
CA SER A 6 -12.90 0.36 -7.84
C SER A 6 -12.51 -1.09 -7.48
N GLU A 7 -11.52 -1.66 -8.19
CA GLU A 7 -10.96 -2.99 -7.91
C GLU A 7 -9.74 -2.93 -6.95
N LEU A 8 -9.45 -1.77 -6.38
CA LEU A 8 -8.34 -1.53 -5.46
C LEU A 8 -8.87 -1.24 -4.05
N THR A 9 -8.21 -1.83 -3.05
CA THR A 9 -8.39 -1.46 -1.64
C THR A 9 -7.03 -1.09 -1.06
N ILE A 10 -6.96 0.05 -0.36
CA ILE A 10 -5.75 0.47 0.35
C ILE A 10 -5.78 -0.08 1.77
N ILE A 11 -4.66 -0.56 2.25
CA ILE A 11 -4.42 -1.00 3.63
C ILE A 11 -3.42 -0.05 4.27
N ILE A 12 -3.79 0.51 5.41
CA ILE A 12 -2.93 1.37 6.23
C ILE A 12 -2.90 0.81 7.64
N VAL A 13 -1.73 0.44 8.14
CA VAL A 13 -1.55 0.04 9.54
C VAL A 13 -1.09 1.24 10.32
N THR A 14 -1.82 1.56 11.40
CA THR A 14 -1.50 2.65 12.33
C THR A 14 -1.16 2.07 13.70
N TYR A 15 -0.28 2.74 14.42
CA TYR A 15 0.02 2.46 15.83
C TYR A 15 0.31 3.78 16.53
N ARG A 16 -0.69 4.30 17.23
CA ARG A 16 -0.59 5.62 17.88
C ARG A 16 -0.10 6.71 16.93
N THR A 17 -0.46 6.59 15.67
CA THR A 17 -0.06 7.54 14.62
C THR A 17 -0.70 8.89 14.89
N ASP A 18 0.07 9.97 14.72
CA ASP A 18 -0.45 11.33 14.79
C ASP A 18 -1.61 11.50 13.81
N ILE A 19 -2.71 12.07 14.29
CA ILE A 19 -3.96 12.15 13.54
C ILE A 19 -3.83 13.06 12.30
N GLU A 20 -3.02 14.12 12.38
CA GLU A 20 -2.81 15.03 11.25
C GLU A 20 -1.93 14.41 10.18
N ILE A 21 -0.93 13.60 10.56
CA ILE A 21 -0.13 12.81 9.62
C ILE A 21 -1.05 11.84 8.87
N LEU A 22 -1.91 11.11 9.58
CA LEU A 22 -2.86 10.18 8.96
C LEU A 22 -3.85 10.91 8.05
N LYS A 23 -4.39 12.06 8.45
CA LYS A 23 -5.28 12.88 7.61
C LYS A 23 -4.58 13.36 6.34
N ASN A 24 -3.32 13.77 6.41
CA ASN A 24 -2.54 14.18 5.23
C ASN A 24 -2.38 13.01 4.26
N CYS A 25 -2.09 11.81 4.76
CA CYS A 25 -2.08 10.59 3.95
C CYS A 25 -3.44 10.37 3.27
N LEU A 26 -4.53 10.33 4.04
CA LEU A 26 -5.88 10.07 3.55
C LEU A 26 -6.37 11.12 2.54
N ASN A 27 -6.05 12.40 2.75
CA ASN A 27 -6.38 13.49 1.83
C ASN A 27 -5.66 13.34 0.47
N SER A 28 -4.53 12.65 0.42
CA SER A 28 -3.80 12.37 -0.81
C SER A 28 -4.35 11.17 -1.60
N ILE A 29 -5.25 10.38 -0.98
CA ILE A 29 -5.86 9.20 -1.59
C ILE A 29 -7.05 9.62 -2.48
N ASN A 30 -7.17 8.99 -3.65
CA ASN A 30 -8.33 9.18 -4.51
C ASN A 30 -9.61 8.72 -3.79
N LYS A 31 -10.62 9.59 -3.75
CA LYS A 31 -11.88 9.38 -3.01
C LYS A 31 -12.72 8.18 -3.49
N GLU A 32 -12.45 7.65 -4.68
CA GLU A 32 -13.13 6.46 -5.20
C GLU A 32 -12.53 5.15 -4.67
N VAL A 33 -11.32 5.20 -4.09
CA VAL A 33 -10.62 4.02 -3.61
C VAL A 33 -11.04 3.69 -2.18
N LYS A 34 -11.39 2.42 -1.95
CA LYS A 34 -11.68 1.92 -0.61
C LYS A 34 -10.41 1.90 0.22
N THR A 35 -10.50 2.35 1.46
CA THR A 35 -9.39 2.34 2.41
C THR A 35 -9.77 1.54 3.65
N ILE A 36 -8.90 0.67 4.10
CA ILE A 36 -9.00 -0.07 5.35
C ILE A 36 -7.84 0.37 6.23
N ILE A 37 -8.16 0.91 7.40
CA ILE A 37 -7.18 1.24 8.42
C ILE A 37 -7.19 0.15 9.48
N ILE A 38 -6.02 -0.35 9.82
CA ILE A 38 -5.82 -1.27 10.94
C ILE A 38 -5.15 -0.49 12.05
N GLU A 39 -5.95 -0.09 13.04
CA GLU A 39 -5.39 0.50 14.25
C GLU A 39 -4.82 -0.61 15.14
N ASN A 40 -3.51 -0.63 15.20
CA ASN A 40 -2.73 -1.69 15.83
C ASN A 40 -2.49 -1.41 17.34
N SER A 41 -3.50 -0.88 18.01
CA SER A 41 -3.48 -0.55 19.44
C SER A 41 -4.83 -0.82 20.10
N ASN A 42 -4.91 -0.54 21.39
CA ASN A 42 -6.17 -0.56 22.18
C ASN A 42 -6.77 0.85 22.33
N ASP A 43 -6.11 1.89 21.89
CA ASP A 43 -6.60 3.29 21.97
C ASP A 43 -7.24 3.71 20.64
N PHE A 44 -8.58 3.62 20.64
CA PHE A 44 -9.37 3.77 19.43
C PHE A 44 -10.11 5.11 19.32
N LYS A 45 -10.14 5.91 20.39
CA LYS A 45 -11.06 7.06 20.45
C LYS A 45 -10.84 8.11 19.38
N GLN A 46 -9.60 8.49 19.11
CA GLN A 46 -9.30 9.55 18.14
C GLN A 46 -9.44 9.08 16.69
N ILE A 47 -9.11 7.83 16.43
CA ILE A 47 -9.11 7.31 15.05
C ILE A 47 -10.52 7.02 14.53
N LYS A 48 -11.48 6.77 15.44
CA LYS A 48 -12.88 6.48 15.04
C LYS A 48 -13.54 7.65 14.32
N GLU A 49 -13.15 8.88 14.61
CA GLU A 49 -13.68 10.07 13.94
C GLU A 49 -13.28 10.16 12.47
N ILE A 50 -12.20 9.47 12.07
CA ILE A 50 -11.74 9.40 10.68
C ILE A 50 -12.81 8.79 9.77
N GLU A 51 -13.54 7.74 10.20
CA GLU A 51 -14.61 7.14 9.38
C GLU A 51 -15.72 8.14 9.04
N ASN A 52 -15.98 9.11 9.91
CA ASN A 52 -16.98 10.14 9.68
C ASN A 52 -16.52 11.16 8.61
N GLN A 53 -15.22 11.43 8.55
CA GLN A 53 -14.62 12.39 7.61
C GLN A 53 -14.32 11.78 6.26
N PHE A 54 -13.91 10.51 6.24
CA PHE A 54 -13.47 9.79 5.04
C PHE A 54 -14.43 8.64 4.70
N LYS A 55 -15.46 8.93 3.91
CA LYS A 55 -16.59 8.02 3.63
C LYS A 55 -16.22 6.64 3.08
N ASN A 56 -15.11 6.53 2.35
CA ASN A 56 -14.64 5.25 1.78
C ASN A 56 -13.61 4.54 2.68
N THR A 57 -13.48 4.99 3.92
CA THR A 57 -12.54 4.44 4.90
C THR A 57 -13.27 3.62 5.94
N LYS A 58 -12.75 2.42 6.24
CA LYS A 58 -13.23 1.56 7.33
C LYS A 58 -12.07 1.23 8.27
N ILE A 59 -12.34 1.29 9.57
CA ILE A 59 -11.31 1.09 10.59
C ILE A 59 -11.58 -0.20 11.36
N TYR A 60 -10.53 -0.99 11.56
CA TYR A 60 -10.52 -2.16 12.42
C TYR A 60 -9.45 -2.00 13.49
N CYS A 61 -9.80 -2.34 14.72
CA CYS A 61 -8.87 -2.31 15.85
C CYS A 61 -8.41 -3.72 16.19
N THR A 62 -7.12 -3.90 16.42
CA THR A 62 -6.54 -5.20 16.80
C THR A 62 -6.58 -5.45 18.31
N GLY A 63 -6.75 -4.39 19.12
CA GLY A 63 -6.75 -4.44 20.57
C GLY A 63 -5.35 -4.52 21.20
N SER A 64 -4.31 -4.77 20.41
CA SER A 64 -2.91 -4.82 20.85
C SER A 64 -1.98 -4.59 19.67
N ASN A 65 -0.71 -4.29 19.93
CA ASN A 65 0.28 -4.16 18.86
C ASN A 65 0.73 -5.54 18.36
N LEU A 66 0.25 -5.93 17.18
CA LEU A 66 0.61 -7.18 16.50
C LEU A 66 1.90 -7.06 15.67
N GLY A 67 2.51 -5.87 15.62
CA GLY A 67 3.56 -5.58 14.66
C GLY A 67 3.02 -5.21 13.27
N MET A 68 3.92 -4.74 12.40
CA MET A 68 3.55 -4.23 11.07
C MET A 68 3.11 -5.36 10.13
N GLY A 69 3.83 -6.49 10.13
CA GLY A 69 3.54 -7.64 9.27
C GLY A 69 2.17 -8.24 9.54
N SER A 70 1.91 -8.63 10.80
CA SER A 70 0.62 -9.20 11.21
C SER A 70 -0.53 -8.20 11.06
N GLY A 71 -0.29 -6.90 11.32
CA GLY A 71 -1.27 -5.84 11.09
C GLY A 71 -1.67 -5.74 9.61
N ASN A 72 -0.70 -5.78 8.71
CA ASN A 72 -0.96 -5.80 7.26
C ASN A 72 -1.69 -7.08 6.84
N ASN A 73 -1.28 -8.26 7.33
CA ASN A 73 -1.97 -9.52 7.06
C ASN A 73 -3.42 -9.49 7.54
N PHE A 74 -3.67 -8.90 8.72
CA PHE A 74 -5.02 -8.70 9.24
C PHE A 74 -5.87 -7.84 8.28
N GLY A 75 -5.30 -6.74 7.77
CA GLY A 75 -5.93 -5.89 6.77
C GLY A 75 -6.17 -6.62 5.45
N LEU A 76 -5.20 -7.34 4.92
CA LEU A 76 -5.29 -8.09 3.67
C LEU A 76 -6.39 -9.16 3.71
N LYS A 77 -6.63 -9.80 4.87
CA LYS A 77 -7.76 -10.73 5.07
C LYS A 77 -9.13 -10.06 4.89
N LYS A 78 -9.24 -8.73 5.04
CA LYS A 78 -10.47 -7.95 4.85
C LYS A 78 -10.67 -7.48 3.40
N VAL A 79 -9.65 -7.58 2.55
CA VAL A 79 -9.72 -7.16 1.15
C VAL A 79 -10.60 -8.11 0.34
N ASN A 80 -11.58 -7.55 -0.36
CA ASN A 80 -12.48 -8.27 -1.28
C ASN A 80 -12.32 -7.81 -2.73
N THR A 81 -11.40 -6.89 -2.99
CA THR A 81 -11.05 -6.41 -4.34
C THR A 81 -9.94 -7.25 -4.95
N LYS A 82 -9.75 -7.11 -6.26
CA LYS A 82 -8.72 -7.83 -7.02
C LYS A 82 -7.30 -7.42 -6.64
N TYR A 83 -7.14 -6.17 -6.21
CA TYR A 83 -5.85 -5.59 -5.85
C TYR A 83 -5.90 -4.99 -4.44
N ALA A 84 -4.77 -5.04 -3.77
CA ALA A 84 -4.53 -4.33 -2.52
C ALA A 84 -3.30 -3.42 -2.66
N LEU A 85 -3.34 -2.26 -2.03
CA LEU A 85 -2.19 -1.37 -1.90
C LEU A 85 -1.89 -1.19 -0.42
N VAL A 86 -0.79 -1.75 0.05
CA VAL A 86 -0.26 -1.45 1.38
C VAL A 86 0.42 -0.09 1.32
N LEU A 87 0.06 0.82 2.21
CA LEU A 87 0.55 2.19 2.25
C LEU A 87 0.86 2.57 3.70
N ASN A 88 2.03 3.16 3.92
CA ASN A 88 2.35 3.68 5.26
C ASN A 88 1.49 4.90 5.62
N PRO A 89 1.15 5.09 6.90
CA PRO A 89 0.28 6.18 7.34
C PRO A 89 0.89 7.60 7.19
N ASP A 90 2.20 7.69 6.98
CA ASP A 90 2.95 8.94 6.74
C ASP A 90 3.25 9.20 5.27
N THR A 91 2.72 8.39 4.37
CA THR A 91 2.91 8.53 2.92
C THR A 91 1.91 9.52 2.33
N VAL A 92 2.40 10.47 1.53
CA VAL A 92 1.56 11.38 0.73
C VAL A 92 1.70 10.99 -0.74
N CYS A 93 0.60 10.58 -1.36
CA CYS A 93 0.56 10.20 -2.76
C CYS A 93 0.73 11.42 -3.66
N ALA A 94 1.64 11.36 -4.63
CA ALA A 94 1.80 12.41 -5.64
C ALA A 94 0.51 12.56 -6.48
N GLY A 95 0.26 13.76 -7.03
CA GLY A 95 -0.99 14.05 -7.73
C GLY A 95 -1.31 13.13 -8.93
N ASN A 96 -0.29 12.52 -9.55
CA ASN A 96 -0.46 11.55 -10.64
C ASN A 96 -0.39 10.08 -10.19
N PHE A 97 -0.24 9.79 -8.90
CA PHE A 97 -0.03 8.45 -8.36
C PHE A 97 -1.15 7.48 -8.78
N PHE A 98 -2.41 7.86 -8.54
CA PHE A 98 -3.55 7.00 -8.88
C PHE A 98 -3.78 6.88 -10.39
N SER A 99 -3.37 7.85 -11.18
CA SER A 99 -3.36 7.74 -12.65
C SER A 99 -2.36 6.66 -13.11
N ILE A 100 -1.18 6.63 -12.51
CA ILE A 100 -0.16 5.61 -12.78
C ILE A 100 -0.66 4.22 -12.33
N ILE A 101 -1.20 4.09 -11.12
CA ILE A 101 -1.80 2.83 -10.65
C ILE A 101 -2.88 2.35 -11.61
N ASN A 102 -3.82 3.23 -12.01
CA ASN A 102 -4.89 2.87 -12.93
C ASN A 102 -4.35 2.35 -14.28
N LYS A 103 -3.25 2.94 -14.79
CA LYS A 103 -2.58 2.46 -16.00
C LYS A 103 -2.08 1.03 -15.83
N TYR A 104 -1.44 0.68 -14.70
CA TYR A 104 -0.98 -0.68 -14.45
C TYR A 104 -2.14 -1.67 -14.30
N LEU A 105 -3.21 -1.29 -13.61
CA LEU A 105 -4.38 -2.15 -13.43
C LEU A 105 -5.14 -2.40 -14.73
N SER A 106 -5.19 -1.41 -15.64
CA SER A 106 -5.85 -1.51 -16.95
C SER A 106 -5.03 -2.25 -18.00
N GLY A 107 -3.71 -2.30 -17.85
CA GLY A 107 -2.76 -2.77 -18.86
C GLY A 107 -2.66 -4.29 -19.02
N ASN A 108 -3.48 -5.07 -18.31
CA ASN A 108 -3.43 -6.54 -18.31
C ASN A 108 -2.05 -7.13 -18.00
N ILE A 109 -1.27 -6.40 -17.18
CA ILE A 109 0.08 -6.79 -16.77
C ILE A 109 -0.03 -7.96 -15.79
N ASP A 110 0.67 -9.04 -16.07
CA ASP A 110 0.79 -10.14 -15.11
C ASP A 110 1.88 -9.81 -14.08
N PHE A 111 1.45 -9.33 -12.91
CA PHE A 111 2.34 -9.04 -11.80
C PHE A 111 1.85 -9.73 -10.51
N THR A 112 2.77 -9.97 -9.62
CA THR A 112 2.49 -10.42 -8.25
C THR A 112 2.53 -9.22 -7.30
N ILE A 113 3.60 -8.44 -7.37
CA ILE A 113 3.85 -7.27 -6.54
C ILE A 113 4.48 -6.17 -7.39
N ILE A 114 4.09 -4.92 -7.13
CA ILE A 114 4.78 -3.73 -7.65
C ILE A 114 5.07 -2.83 -6.45
N GLY A 115 6.34 -2.46 -6.26
CA GLY A 115 6.76 -1.51 -5.23
C GLY A 115 6.82 -0.08 -5.74
N GLY A 116 6.48 0.86 -4.87
CA GLY A 116 6.68 2.27 -5.12
C GLY A 116 8.16 2.66 -4.98
N ALA A 117 8.67 3.47 -5.92
CA ALA A 117 9.99 4.08 -5.76
C ALA A 117 9.89 5.33 -4.88
N TYR A 118 10.80 5.45 -3.94
CA TYR A 118 10.94 6.64 -3.12
C TYR A 118 11.90 7.62 -3.79
N LYS A 119 11.45 8.84 -3.99
CA LYS A 119 12.31 9.94 -4.45
C LYS A 119 12.88 10.67 -3.23
N GLY A 120 13.97 10.15 -2.69
CA GLY A 120 14.62 10.70 -1.50
C GLY A 120 16.14 10.78 -1.68
N ASN A 121 16.85 11.01 -0.59
CA ASN A 121 18.31 11.14 -0.56
C ASN A 121 18.97 9.92 -1.22
N GLU A 122 20.00 10.12 -2.04
CA GLU A 122 20.72 9.07 -2.81
C GLU A 122 21.25 7.90 -1.95
N SER A 123 21.34 8.09 -0.64
CA SER A 123 21.76 7.06 0.31
C SER A 123 20.69 6.03 0.66
N PHE A 124 19.39 6.26 0.33
CA PHE A 124 18.32 5.36 0.67
C PHE A 124 17.88 4.55 -0.55
N LYS A 125 18.23 3.26 -0.55
CA LYS A 125 17.77 2.33 -1.60
C LYS A 125 16.34 1.89 -1.31
N SER A 126 15.42 2.15 -2.23
CA SER A 126 14.01 1.72 -2.12
C SER A 126 13.76 0.32 -2.70
N ALA A 127 14.75 -0.28 -3.34
CA ALA A 127 14.68 -1.58 -3.98
C ALA A 127 16.09 -2.12 -4.26
N GLY A 128 16.23 -3.41 -4.56
CA GLY A 128 17.52 -3.99 -4.90
C GLY A 128 17.51 -5.47 -5.20
N PHE A 129 18.70 -6.05 -5.23
CA PHE A 129 18.97 -7.46 -5.39
C PHE A 129 19.55 -8.06 -4.12
N PHE A 130 19.23 -9.32 -3.83
CA PHE A 130 19.77 -10.04 -2.66
C PHE A 130 21.28 -10.24 -2.75
N ASP A 131 21.83 -10.38 -3.95
CA ASP A 131 23.27 -10.53 -4.18
C ASP A 131 24.06 -9.20 -4.10
N GLY A 132 23.38 -8.09 -3.79
CA GLY A 132 23.99 -6.78 -3.67
C GLY A 132 24.35 -6.09 -4.98
N LYS A 133 23.93 -6.64 -6.14
CA LYS A 133 24.14 -5.97 -7.43
C LYS A 133 23.60 -4.55 -7.44
N ASP A 134 24.25 -3.71 -8.24
CA ASP A 134 23.79 -2.35 -8.50
C ASP A 134 22.48 -2.37 -9.31
N LEU A 135 21.54 -1.49 -8.97
CA LEU A 135 20.26 -1.32 -9.69
C LEU A 135 20.41 -1.02 -11.17
N LYS A 136 21.59 -0.52 -11.63
CA LYS A 136 21.86 -0.36 -13.06
C LYS A 136 21.83 -1.68 -13.85
N PHE A 137 21.96 -2.82 -13.17
CA PHE A 137 21.81 -4.15 -13.76
C PHE A 137 20.38 -4.69 -13.73
N ALA A 138 19.42 -3.92 -13.13
CA ALA A 138 18.03 -4.32 -13.14
C ALA A 138 17.48 -4.36 -14.56
N LYS A 139 16.76 -5.43 -14.89
CA LYS A 139 16.07 -5.53 -16.16
C LYS A 139 14.97 -4.47 -16.23
N TYR A 140 15.14 -3.52 -17.13
CA TYR A 140 14.15 -2.48 -17.37
C TYR A 140 13.12 -2.96 -18.37
N ILE A 141 11.85 -2.94 -17.97
CA ILE A 141 10.70 -3.28 -18.81
C ILE A 141 10.15 -1.95 -19.35
N LYS A 142 10.62 -1.54 -20.52
CA LYS A 142 10.39 -0.21 -21.11
C LYS A 142 8.89 0.12 -21.28
N GLU A 143 8.10 -0.85 -21.73
CA GLU A 143 6.66 -0.69 -21.99
C GLU A 143 5.88 -0.33 -20.72
N LEU A 144 6.37 -0.79 -19.59
CA LEU A 144 5.74 -0.62 -18.29
C LEU A 144 6.39 0.47 -17.43
N ASN A 145 7.59 0.92 -17.81
CA ASN A 145 8.42 1.79 -16.98
C ASN A 145 8.68 1.17 -15.58
N LEU A 146 8.98 -0.13 -15.55
CA LEU A 146 9.26 -0.90 -14.35
C LEU A 146 10.64 -1.54 -14.41
N TYR A 147 11.19 -1.85 -13.24
CA TYR A 147 12.40 -2.64 -13.08
C TYR A 147 12.08 -3.95 -12.39
N GLU A 148 12.65 -5.06 -12.90
CA GLU A 148 12.60 -6.36 -12.23
C GLU A 148 13.69 -6.40 -11.15
N ILE A 149 13.30 -6.71 -9.90
CA ILE A 149 14.15 -6.62 -8.71
C ILE A 149 13.75 -7.71 -7.70
N ASP A 150 14.60 -7.97 -6.71
CA ASP A 150 14.38 -9.03 -5.72
C ASP A 150 13.67 -8.54 -4.46
N TRP A 151 13.86 -7.27 -4.07
CA TRP A 151 13.24 -6.72 -2.88
C TRP A 151 12.87 -5.24 -3.04
N ILE A 152 11.87 -4.80 -2.28
CA ILE A 152 11.37 -3.43 -2.22
C ILE A 152 11.18 -3.01 -0.76
N VAL A 153 11.21 -1.70 -0.52
CA VAL A 153 10.86 -1.13 0.79
C VAL A 153 9.35 -1.14 0.99
N GLY A 154 8.92 -1.44 2.21
CA GLY A 154 7.53 -1.71 2.57
C GLY A 154 6.58 -0.51 2.62
N HIS A 155 6.99 0.70 2.22
CA HIS A 155 6.14 1.91 2.37
C HIS A 155 4.97 1.98 1.38
N THR A 156 5.09 1.33 0.20
CA THR A 156 4.07 1.34 -0.86
C THR A 156 4.18 0.06 -1.66
N ILE A 157 3.24 -0.87 -1.48
CA ILE A 157 3.26 -2.20 -2.09
C ILE A 157 1.90 -2.48 -2.73
N LEU A 158 1.86 -2.52 -4.06
CA LEU A 158 0.68 -2.95 -4.82
C LEU A 158 0.72 -4.47 -5.00
N ILE A 159 -0.32 -5.16 -4.59
CA ILE A 159 -0.44 -6.61 -4.53
C ILE A 159 -1.58 -7.08 -5.44
N ASN A 160 -1.31 -8.06 -6.29
CA ASN A 160 -2.35 -8.79 -7.00
C ASN A 160 -2.88 -9.92 -6.11
N MET A 161 -4.03 -9.69 -5.48
CA MET A 161 -4.62 -10.60 -4.49
C MET A 161 -4.95 -11.99 -5.04
N LYS A 162 -5.13 -12.14 -6.36
CA LYS A 162 -5.37 -13.44 -7.00
C LYS A 162 -4.15 -14.36 -6.96
N LYS A 163 -2.96 -13.82 -6.76
CA LYS A 163 -1.71 -14.61 -6.67
C LYS A 163 -1.48 -15.17 -5.26
N PHE A 164 -2.25 -14.73 -4.25
CA PHE A 164 -2.10 -15.15 -2.85
C PHE A 164 -3.36 -15.85 -2.35
N LYS A 165 -3.31 -17.18 -2.24
CA LYS A 165 -4.46 -18.02 -1.85
C LYS A 165 -4.91 -17.78 -0.41
N GLU A 166 -3.98 -17.63 0.53
CA GLU A 166 -4.24 -17.55 1.97
C GLU A 166 -4.34 -16.11 2.51
N LYS A 167 -4.09 -15.10 1.66
CA LYS A 167 -4.03 -13.69 2.06
C LYS A 167 -3.04 -13.41 3.21
N ILE A 168 -2.02 -14.25 3.34
CA ILE A 168 -0.85 -14.05 4.20
C ILE A 168 0.28 -13.64 3.27
N PHE A 169 0.82 -12.47 3.50
CA PHE A 169 1.82 -11.86 2.63
C PHE A 169 3.11 -11.53 3.39
N PHE A 170 2.98 -11.13 4.65
CA PHE A 170 4.10 -10.81 5.51
C PHE A 170 4.35 -11.94 6.50
N ASP A 171 5.62 -12.20 6.82
CA ASP A 171 5.99 -13.10 7.90
C ASP A 171 5.49 -12.55 9.24
N GLU A 172 5.00 -13.44 10.10
CA GLU A 172 4.40 -13.13 11.42
C GLU A 172 5.38 -13.42 12.55
#